data_8ab13832b3337815852fc290ced5202b
#
_entry.id   8ab13832b3337815852fc290ced5202b
#
_cell.length_a   1.000
_cell.length_b   1.000
_cell.length_c   1.000
_cell.angle_alpha   90.00
_cell.angle_beta   90.00
_cell.angle_gamma   90.00
#
_symmetry.space_group_name_H-M   'P 1'
#
loop_
_entity.id
_entity.type
_entity.pdbx_description
1 polymer ?
#
loop_
_entity_poly.entity_id
_entity_poly.type
_entity_poly.pdbx_seq_one_letter_code
_entity_poly.pdbx_strand_id
1 'polypeptide(L)'
;DVPEEIQDNLVYLINQYLNFDIVIHSVVAVKSGAHARFDATWRTYEYHIDAKKNPFSQGLTYYVRDVLDLEKMNEAAQLMQTFKDFEAFSKIHTEVKTFFCDIQHAQWVAKEGGYVFTITANRFLRNMVRAIVGTLLDVGTGKITITAFGEIIKSKKRSNAGLSVPAQGLYLTNIQYPKETYNINGKS
;
A
#
# COMPACT_ATOMS: atom_id res chain seq x y z
N ASP A 1 -2.92 5.88 -29.58
CA ASP A 1 -1.52 6.25 -29.86
C ASP A 1 -1.44 7.78 -29.89
N VAL A 2 -0.41 8.36 -29.28
CA VAL A 2 -0.16 9.80 -29.28
C VAL A 2 0.83 10.10 -30.40
N PRO A 3 0.54 11.04 -31.34
CA PRO A 3 1.46 11.43 -32.39
C PRO A 3 2.80 11.91 -31.79
N GLU A 4 3.93 11.58 -32.44
CA GLU A 4 5.28 11.93 -31.95
C GLU A 4 5.44 13.44 -31.73
N GLU A 5 4.88 14.28 -32.59
CA GLU A 5 4.93 15.74 -32.52
C GLU A 5 4.30 16.33 -31.24
N ILE A 6 3.42 15.58 -30.56
CA ILE A 6 2.72 16.02 -29.34
C ILE A 6 3.46 15.52 -28.08
N GLN A 7 4.33 14.52 -28.20
CA GLN A 7 4.93 13.86 -27.03
C GLN A 7 5.79 14.80 -26.17
N ASP A 8 6.57 15.70 -26.78
CA ASP A 8 7.48 16.59 -26.07
C ASP A 8 6.76 17.62 -25.17
N ASN A 9 5.54 18.02 -25.53
CA ASN A 9 4.73 18.99 -24.79
C ASN A 9 3.56 18.35 -24.02
N LEU A 10 3.36 17.03 -24.15
CA LEU A 10 2.15 16.37 -23.65
C LEU A 10 1.96 16.53 -22.13
N VAL A 11 3.05 16.38 -21.37
CA VAL A 11 3.01 16.55 -19.90
C VAL A 11 2.59 17.96 -19.52
N TYR A 12 3.13 18.97 -20.17
CA TYR A 12 2.77 20.36 -19.95
C TYR A 12 1.30 20.62 -20.31
N LEU A 13 0.87 20.20 -21.50
CA LEU A 13 -0.53 20.38 -21.95
C LEU A 13 -1.52 19.71 -21.02
N ILE A 14 -1.29 18.46 -20.62
CA ILE A 14 -2.20 17.75 -19.70
C ILE A 14 -2.28 18.50 -18.37
N ASN A 15 -1.15 18.93 -17.78
CA ASN A 15 -1.14 19.62 -16.52
C ASN A 15 -1.82 21.00 -16.53
N GLN A 16 -2.01 21.61 -17.70
CA GLN A 16 -2.79 22.86 -17.83
C GLN A 16 -4.30 22.64 -17.63
N TYR A 17 -4.80 21.42 -17.88
CA TYR A 17 -6.23 21.09 -17.75
C TYR A 17 -6.56 20.35 -16.44
N LEU A 18 -5.56 19.77 -15.76
CA LEU A 18 -5.78 19.03 -14.52
C LEU A 18 -5.99 19.97 -13.33
N ASN A 19 -6.81 19.54 -12.37
CA ASN A 19 -6.94 20.23 -11.10
C ASN A 19 -5.62 20.18 -10.31
N PHE A 20 -5.43 21.10 -9.36
CA PHE A 20 -4.22 21.22 -8.55
C PHE A 20 -3.88 19.99 -7.69
N ASP A 21 -4.84 19.10 -7.47
CA ASP A 21 -4.66 17.85 -6.75
C ASP A 21 -4.16 16.68 -7.62
N ILE A 22 -3.98 16.92 -8.93
CA ILE A 22 -3.49 15.93 -9.90
C ILE A 22 -2.34 16.52 -10.70
N VAL A 23 -1.19 15.82 -10.74
CA VAL A 23 -0.05 16.20 -11.57
C VAL A 23 0.51 14.99 -12.31
N ILE A 24 0.81 15.17 -13.60
CA ILE A 24 1.52 14.20 -14.44
C ILE A 24 2.98 14.60 -14.48
N HIS A 25 3.88 13.71 -14.03
CA HIS A 25 5.32 13.95 -14.04
C HIS A 25 5.98 13.50 -15.34
N SER A 26 5.52 12.41 -15.93
CA SER A 26 6.06 11.89 -17.18
C SER A 26 5.05 11.03 -17.93
N VAL A 27 5.22 10.95 -19.23
CA VAL A 27 4.53 10.01 -20.12
C VAL A 27 5.61 9.16 -20.79
N VAL A 28 5.50 7.86 -20.68
CA VAL A 28 6.49 6.91 -21.17
C VAL A 28 5.83 5.93 -22.13
N ALA A 29 6.45 5.73 -23.28
CA ALA A 29 6.00 4.71 -24.21
C ALA A 29 6.29 3.30 -23.67
N VAL A 30 5.36 2.38 -23.90
CA VAL A 30 5.44 1.00 -23.43
C VAL A 30 5.20 0.02 -24.60
N LYS A 31 5.62 -1.23 -24.44
CA LYS A 31 5.38 -2.28 -25.44
C LYS A 31 3.89 -2.46 -25.72
N SER A 32 3.56 -2.93 -26.92
CA SER A 32 2.18 -3.29 -27.27
C SER A 32 1.63 -4.35 -26.30
N GLY A 33 0.37 -4.17 -25.87
CA GLY A 33 -0.31 -5.07 -24.94
C GLY A 33 0.10 -4.91 -23.48
N ALA A 34 0.97 -3.94 -23.13
CA ALA A 34 1.31 -3.66 -21.74
C ALA A 34 0.06 -3.29 -20.92
N HIS A 35 -0.01 -3.80 -19.70
CA HIS A 35 -1.15 -3.59 -18.82
C HIS A 35 -0.70 -3.08 -17.44
N ALA A 36 -1.07 -1.82 -17.11
CA ALA A 36 -0.63 -1.13 -15.88
C ALA A 36 -0.88 -1.92 -14.58
N ARG A 37 -1.96 -2.70 -14.49
CA ARG A 37 -2.30 -3.47 -13.30
C ARG A 37 -1.67 -4.86 -13.28
N PHE A 38 -1.67 -5.57 -14.43
CA PHE A 38 -1.31 -6.99 -14.47
C PHE A 38 0.19 -7.20 -14.67
N ASP A 39 0.88 -6.29 -15.36
CA ASP A 39 2.33 -6.42 -15.58
C ASP A 39 3.16 -5.86 -14.41
N ALA A 40 2.54 -5.16 -13.47
CA ALA A 40 3.24 -4.69 -12.29
C ALA A 40 3.71 -5.88 -11.43
N THR A 41 4.99 -5.89 -11.05
CA THR A 41 5.62 -6.95 -10.26
C THR A 41 5.50 -6.69 -8.76
N TRP A 42 5.72 -5.45 -8.34
CA TRP A 42 5.65 -5.02 -6.93
C TRP A 42 4.87 -3.72 -6.79
N ARG A 43 4.21 -3.54 -5.64
CA ARG A 43 3.53 -2.30 -5.24
C ARG A 43 3.96 -1.98 -3.82
N THR A 44 4.22 -0.71 -3.58
CA THR A 44 4.51 -0.19 -2.23
C THR A 44 3.38 0.74 -1.81
N TYR A 45 2.86 0.50 -0.63
CA TYR A 45 1.92 1.39 0.03
C TYR A 45 2.53 1.98 1.28
N GLU A 46 2.18 3.21 1.56
CA GLU A 46 2.40 3.84 2.85
C GLU A 46 1.07 4.13 3.53
N TYR A 47 1.04 3.96 4.84
CA TYR A 47 -0.08 4.39 5.66
C TYR A 47 0.40 5.39 6.71
N HIS A 48 -0.15 6.60 6.65
CA HIS A 48 0.26 7.74 7.47
C HIS A 48 -0.66 7.92 8.68
N ILE A 49 -0.06 8.01 9.87
CA ILE A 49 -0.74 8.24 11.14
C ILE A 49 -0.17 9.50 11.78
N ASP A 50 -1.08 10.35 12.29
CA ASP A 50 -0.73 11.44 13.19
C ASP A 50 -1.02 11.04 14.65
N ALA A 51 -0.04 11.22 15.53
CA ALA A 51 -0.16 11.04 16.98
C ALA A 51 -0.63 12.32 17.70
N LYS A 52 -0.59 13.46 16.99
CA LYS A 52 -1.07 14.76 17.44
C LYS A 52 -2.02 15.35 16.42
N LYS A 53 -3.03 16.08 16.86
CA LYS A 53 -3.94 16.79 15.94
C LYS A 53 -3.13 17.78 15.09
N ASN A 54 -3.28 17.69 13.78
CA ASN A 54 -2.65 18.56 12.82
C ASN A 54 -3.69 19.03 11.78
N PRO A 55 -4.06 20.32 11.76
CA PRO A 55 -5.05 20.83 10.81
C PRO A 55 -4.58 20.75 9.35
N PHE A 56 -3.25 20.75 9.10
CA PHE A 56 -2.69 20.70 7.74
C PHE A 56 -2.70 19.29 7.13
N SER A 57 -2.84 18.26 7.94
CA SER A 57 -2.95 16.87 7.48
C SER A 57 -4.37 16.30 7.56
N GLN A 58 -5.36 17.16 7.85
CA GLN A 58 -6.76 16.75 7.91
C GLN A 58 -7.22 16.16 6.57
N GLY A 59 -7.78 14.94 6.61
CA GLY A 59 -8.19 14.21 5.40
C GLY A 59 -7.06 13.49 4.66
N LEU A 60 -5.80 13.64 5.09
CA LEU A 60 -4.61 13.04 4.50
C LEU A 60 -3.95 11.99 5.40
N THR A 61 -4.25 11.99 6.70
CA THR A 61 -3.70 11.04 7.68
C THR A 61 -4.80 10.48 8.57
N TYR A 62 -4.49 9.40 9.28
CA TYR A 62 -5.35 8.88 10.33
C TYR A 62 -4.83 9.33 11.70
N TYR A 63 -5.65 10.05 12.46
CA TYR A 63 -5.31 10.48 13.81
C TYR A 63 -5.55 9.38 14.83
N VAL A 64 -4.51 8.99 15.57
CA VAL A 64 -4.54 7.98 16.64
C VAL A 64 -4.07 8.62 17.94
N ARG A 65 -4.92 8.58 18.98
CA ARG A 65 -4.62 9.18 20.29
C ARG A 65 -3.75 8.29 21.18
N ASP A 66 -3.82 7.00 20.94
CA ASP A 66 -3.17 6.00 21.80
C ASP A 66 -1.65 6.05 21.61
N VAL A 67 -0.92 5.79 22.69
CA VAL A 67 0.51 5.57 22.64
C VAL A 67 0.76 4.21 22.01
N LEU A 68 1.56 4.18 20.97
CA LEU A 68 1.84 2.96 20.20
C LEU A 68 3.22 2.40 20.54
N ASP A 69 3.27 1.12 20.83
CA ASP A 69 4.53 0.36 20.98
C ASP A 69 5.07 -0.02 19.59
N LEU A 70 5.97 0.84 19.09
CA LEU A 70 6.50 0.71 17.72
C LEU A 70 7.37 -0.55 17.56
N GLU A 71 8.05 -1.00 18.61
CA GLU A 71 8.88 -2.21 18.58
C GLU A 71 7.99 -3.43 18.36
N LYS A 72 6.94 -3.61 19.18
CA LYS A 72 6.00 -4.72 18.99
C LYS A 72 5.29 -4.69 17.65
N MET A 73 4.93 -3.50 17.16
CA MET A 73 4.32 -3.36 15.83
C MET A 73 5.29 -3.81 14.73
N ASN A 74 6.57 -3.49 14.85
CA ASN A 74 7.60 -3.93 13.90
C ASN A 74 7.89 -5.42 13.99
N GLU A 75 7.94 -6.00 15.19
CA GLU A 75 8.06 -7.45 15.36
C GLU A 75 6.89 -8.20 14.70
N ALA A 76 5.65 -7.72 14.90
CA ALA A 76 4.47 -8.29 14.24
C ALA A 76 4.51 -8.12 12.72
N ALA A 77 5.00 -6.97 12.22
CA ALA A 77 5.17 -6.73 10.80
C ALA A 77 6.23 -7.65 10.16
N GLN A 78 7.34 -7.92 10.86
CA GLN A 78 8.35 -8.90 10.44
C GLN A 78 7.80 -10.32 10.44
N LEU A 79 7.08 -10.71 11.50
CA LEU A 79 6.42 -12.01 11.56
C LEU A 79 5.48 -12.23 10.37
N MET A 80 4.76 -11.20 9.95
CA MET A 80 3.83 -11.26 8.81
C MET A 80 4.54 -11.69 7.51
N GLN A 81 5.81 -11.32 7.28
CA GLN A 81 6.56 -11.67 6.08
C GLN A 81 6.82 -13.18 5.94
N THR A 82 6.69 -13.95 7.03
CA THR A 82 6.82 -15.41 6.98
C THR A 82 5.58 -16.13 6.46
N PHE A 83 4.46 -15.43 6.29
CA PHE A 83 3.21 -15.97 5.77
C PHE A 83 3.04 -15.68 4.27
N LYS A 84 2.17 -16.47 3.63
CA LYS A 84 1.81 -16.29 2.22
C LYS A 84 0.31 -16.10 2.01
N ASP A 85 -0.52 -16.72 2.84
CA ASP A 85 -1.98 -16.65 2.75
C ASP A 85 -2.51 -15.53 3.66
N PHE A 86 -3.14 -14.54 3.05
CA PHE A 86 -3.64 -13.33 3.71
C PHE A 86 -5.17 -13.21 3.66
N GLU A 87 -5.89 -14.33 3.57
CA GLU A 87 -7.35 -14.36 3.54
C GLU A 87 -7.97 -13.59 4.72
N ALA A 88 -7.37 -13.70 5.93
CA ALA A 88 -7.80 -12.98 7.13
C ALA A 88 -7.86 -11.45 6.96
N PHE A 89 -7.13 -10.89 6.00
CA PHE A 89 -7.11 -9.45 5.72
C PHE A 89 -7.86 -9.06 4.45
N SER A 90 -8.46 -10.03 3.74
CA SER A 90 -9.25 -9.76 2.54
C SER A 90 -10.65 -9.26 2.90
N LYS A 91 -11.20 -8.37 2.06
CA LYS A 91 -12.63 -8.05 2.15
C LYS A 91 -13.46 -9.30 1.84
N ILE A 92 -14.48 -9.57 2.67
CA ILE A 92 -15.44 -10.64 2.47
C ILE A 92 -16.17 -10.44 1.12
N HIS A 93 -16.55 -11.53 0.47
CA HIS A 93 -17.25 -11.54 -0.84
C HIS A 93 -16.45 -10.89 -1.98
N THR A 94 -15.15 -11.12 -2.01
CA THR A 94 -14.31 -10.77 -3.17
C THR A 94 -14.08 -12.01 -4.04
N GLU A 95 -14.37 -11.88 -5.34
CA GLU A 95 -14.03 -12.89 -6.34
C GLU A 95 -12.52 -12.86 -6.61
N VAL A 96 -11.76 -13.61 -5.84
CA VAL A 96 -10.31 -13.77 -6.04
C VAL A 96 -9.98 -15.24 -6.22
N LYS A 97 -9.08 -15.55 -7.16
CA LYS A 97 -8.62 -16.94 -7.41
C LYS A 97 -7.75 -17.48 -6.27
N THR A 98 -7.07 -16.60 -5.54
CA THR A 98 -6.14 -16.97 -4.46
C THR A 98 -5.95 -15.80 -3.49
N PHE A 99 -5.68 -16.12 -2.22
CA PHE A 99 -5.35 -15.16 -1.17
C PHE A 99 -3.84 -15.03 -0.93
N PHE A 100 -3.03 -15.68 -1.78
CA PHE A 100 -1.58 -15.64 -1.65
C PHE A 100 -1.03 -14.28 -2.09
N CYS A 101 -0.20 -13.71 -1.22
CA CYS A 101 0.57 -12.50 -1.45
C CYS A 101 2.00 -12.73 -0.92
N ASP A 102 2.98 -12.19 -1.62
CA ASP A 102 4.37 -12.23 -1.21
C ASP A 102 4.75 -10.85 -0.68
N ILE A 103 4.96 -10.74 0.63
CA ILE A 103 5.34 -9.48 1.28
C ILE A 103 6.87 -9.45 1.36
N GLN A 104 7.46 -8.49 0.66
CA GLN A 104 8.91 -8.27 0.61
C GLN A 104 9.39 -7.34 1.74
N HIS A 105 8.57 -6.37 2.11
CA HIS A 105 8.91 -5.38 3.11
C HIS A 105 7.65 -4.98 3.90
N ALA A 106 7.80 -4.83 5.21
CA ALA A 106 6.76 -4.29 6.09
C ALA A 106 7.42 -3.66 7.32
N GLN A 107 7.31 -2.33 7.49
CA GLN A 107 7.99 -1.60 8.54
C GLN A 107 7.24 -0.35 8.97
N TRP A 108 7.26 -0.09 10.27
CA TRP A 108 6.85 1.16 10.87
C TRP A 108 8.05 2.05 11.17
N VAL A 109 7.93 3.33 10.87
CA VAL A 109 8.94 4.34 11.17
C VAL A 109 8.26 5.52 11.86
N ALA A 110 8.89 6.03 12.92
CA ALA A 110 8.47 7.27 13.54
C ALA A 110 8.82 8.46 12.63
N LYS A 111 7.89 9.41 12.52
CA LYS A 111 8.09 10.70 11.87
C LYS A 111 7.75 11.81 12.83
N GLU A 112 8.06 13.07 12.48
CA GLU A 112 7.60 14.21 13.25
C GLU A 112 6.08 14.21 13.40
N GLY A 113 5.59 14.15 14.62
CA GLY A 113 4.17 14.17 14.95
C GLY A 113 3.40 12.89 14.72
N GLY A 114 4.03 11.78 14.30
CA GLY A 114 3.31 10.53 14.04
C GLY A 114 4.15 9.37 13.55
N TYR A 115 3.55 8.53 12.70
CA TYR A 115 4.16 7.29 12.22
C TYR A 115 3.80 7.04 10.75
N VAL A 116 4.68 6.32 10.06
CA VAL A 116 4.42 5.79 8.70
C VAL A 116 4.64 4.29 8.70
N PHE A 117 3.68 3.56 8.16
CA PHE A 117 3.82 2.15 7.83
C PHE A 117 4.07 2.00 6.35
N THR A 118 5.18 1.37 5.97
CA THR A 118 5.52 1.05 4.58
C THR A 118 5.37 -0.45 4.37
N ILE A 119 4.66 -0.86 3.32
CA ILE A 119 4.50 -2.26 2.94
C ILE A 119 4.66 -2.45 1.44
N THR A 120 5.50 -3.43 1.06
CA THR A 120 5.73 -3.82 -0.35
C THR A 120 5.37 -5.27 -0.55
N ALA A 121 4.54 -5.56 -1.56
CA ALA A 121 4.18 -6.91 -1.95
C ALA A 121 4.00 -7.05 -3.47
N ASN A 122 4.06 -8.30 -3.97
CA ASN A 122 3.78 -8.60 -5.38
C ASN A 122 2.33 -8.30 -5.77
N ARG A 123 1.40 -8.40 -4.82
CA ARG A 123 -0.01 -8.02 -4.96
C ARG A 123 -0.64 -7.73 -3.61
N PHE A 124 -1.78 -7.06 -3.61
CA PHE A 124 -2.61 -6.87 -2.44
C PHE A 124 -4.06 -7.27 -2.72
N LEU A 125 -4.70 -7.84 -1.71
CA LEU A 125 -6.13 -8.12 -1.71
C LEU A 125 -6.91 -6.83 -1.42
N ARG A 126 -8.18 -6.82 -1.81
CA ARG A 126 -9.04 -5.66 -1.53
C ARG A 126 -9.11 -5.39 -0.02
N ASN A 127 -8.82 -4.15 0.39
CA ASN A 127 -8.80 -3.69 1.78
C ASN A 127 -7.67 -4.27 2.66
N MET A 128 -6.76 -5.08 2.11
CA MET A 128 -5.73 -5.81 2.85
C MET A 128 -4.85 -4.89 3.70
N VAL A 129 -4.23 -3.88 3.13
CA VAL A 129 -3.32 -2.97 3.85
C VAL A 129 -4.01 -2.29 5.03
N ARG A 130 -5.24 -1.83 4.84
CA ARG A 130 -6.02 -1.17 5.89
C ARG A 130 -6.38 -2.11 7.04
N ALA A 131 -6.68 -3.38 6.75
CA ALA A 131 -6.94 -4.40 7.76
C ALA A 131 -5.67 -4.80 8.52
N ILE A 132 -4.53 -4.92 7.82
CA ILE A 132 -3.22 -5.16 8.42
C ILE A 132 -2.88 -4.02 9.39
N VAL A 133 -2.94 -2.77 8.93
CA VAL A 133 -2.64 -1.61 9.77
C VAL A 133 -3.53 -1.58 11.02
N GLY A 134 -4.84 -1.79 10.89
CA GLY A 134 -5.73 -1.81 12.04
C GLY A 134 -5.38 -2.91 13.05
N THR A 135 -4.99 -4.09 12.58
CA THR A 135 -4.57 -5.19 13.44
C THR A 135 -3.21 -4.93 14.09
N LEU A 136 -2.26 -4.29 13.37
CA LEU A 136 -0.99 -3.86 13.94
C LEU A 136 -1.16 -2.76 15.00
N LEU A 137 -2.14 -1.87 14.85
CA LEU A 137 -2.51 -0.88 15.89
C LEU A 137 -3.03 -1.58 17.16
N ASP A 138 -3.79 -2.67 17.01
CA ASP A 138 -4.22 -3.47 18.17
C ASP A 138 -3.02 -4.13 18.87
N VAL A 139 -1.95 -4.51 18.16
CA VAL A 139 -0.68 -4.93 18.75
C VAL A 139 0.01 -3.76 19.47
N GLY A 140 0.13 -2.61 18.81
CA GLY A 140 0.81 -1.42 19.34
C GLY A 140 0.14 -0.84 20.59
N THR A 141 -1.18 -0.98 20.71
CA THR A 141 -1.94 -0.59 21.92
C THR A 141 -1.98 -1.68 22.98
N GLY A 142 -1.39 -2.87 22.74
CA GLY A 142 -1.38 -3.99 23.68
C GLY A 142 -2.72 -4.74 23.78
N LYS A 143 -3.71 -4.48 22.90
CA LYS A 143 -4.98 -5.22 22.87
C LYS A 143 -4.81 -6.67 22.46
N ILE A 144 -3.84 -6.95 21.58
CA ILE A 144 -3.46 -8.31 21.19
C ILE A 144 -1.95 -8.47 21.26
N THR A 145 -1.49 -9.71 21.48
CA THR A 145 -0.07 -10.06 21.47
C THR A 145 0.42 -10.32 20.04
N ILE A 146 1.74 -10.33 19.83
CA ILE A 146 2.37 -10.71 18.56
C ILE A 146 1.99 -12.15 18.18
N THR A 147 1.92 -13.05 19.16
CA THR A 147 1.48 -14.44 18.94
C THR A 147 0.05 -14.48 18.43
N ALA A 148 -0.87 -13.70 19.05
CA ALA A 148 -2.26 -13.62 18.61
C ALA A 148 -2.37 -13.03 17.20
N PHE A 149 -1.53 -12.07 16.82
CA PHE A 149 -1.45 -11.56 15.45
C PHE A 149 -1.12 -12.68 14.45
N GLY A 150 -0.14 -13.53 14.76
CA GLY A 150 0.18 -14.70 13.93
C GLY A 150 -0.98 -15.69 13.82
N GLU A 151 -1.70 -15.94 14.93
CA GLU A 151 -2.88 -16.83 14.92
C GLU A 151 -4.07 -16.24 14.11
N ILE A 152 -4.22 -14.92 14.10
CA ILE A 152 -5.20 -14.24 13.22
C ILE A 152 -4.91 -14.57 11.76
N ILE A 153 -3.65 -14.46 11.31
CA ILE A 153 -3.29 -14.81 9.93
C ILE A 153 -3.60 -16.26 9.63
N LYS A 154 -3.19 -17.19 10.49
CA LYS A 154 -3.43 -18.63 10.35
C LYS A 154 -4.92 -18.99 10.34
N SER A 155 -5.75 -18.23 11.03
CA SER A 155 -7.18 -18.47 11.13
C SER A 155 -7.93 -18.30 9.81
N LYS A 156 -7.39 -17.50 8.85
CA LYS A 156 -8.00 -17.16 7.56
C LYS A 156 -9.39 -16.50 7.70
N LYS A 157 -9.75 -16.03 8.88
CA LYS A 157 -11.06 -15.42 9.18
C LYS A 157 -10.93 -13.92 9.31
N ARG A 158 -11.60 -13.17 8.42
CA ARG A 158 -11.63 -11.69 8.47
C ARG A 158 -12.19 -11.17 9.79
N SER A 159 -13.12 -11.89 10.42
CA SER A 159 -13.72 -11.53 11.71
C SER A 159 -12.73 -11.50 12.88
N ASN A 160 -11.62 -12.22 12.76
CA ASN A 160 -10.59 -12.27 13.80
C ASN A 160 -9.58 -11.10 13.67
N ALA A 161 -9.47 -10.51 12.49
CA ALA A 161 -8.60 -9.37 12.27
C ALA A 161 -9.22 -8.06 12.80
N GLY A 162 -8.38 -7.11 13.15
CA GLY A 162 -8.78 -5.78 13.59
C GLY A 162 -9.63 -5.02 12.57
N LEU A 163 -10.21 -3.91 13.00
CA LEU A 163 -10.98 -3.04 12.12
C LEU A 163 -10.08 -2.45 11.04
N SER A 164 -10.64 -2.30 9.83
CA SER A 164 -9.90 -1.59 8.77
C SER A 164 -9.82 -0.11 9.09
N VAL A 165 -8.60 0.42 9.12
CA VAL A 165 -8.39 1.86 9.35
C VAL A 165 -8.97 2.70 8.19
N PRO A 166 -9.25 4.01 8.39
CA PRO A 166 -9.76 4.91 7.36
C PRO A 166 -8.89 4.93 6.10
N ALA A 167 -9.49 5.17 4.94
CA ALA A 167 -8.77 5.16 3.66
C ALA A 167 -7.83 6.36 3.47
N GLN A 168 -8.15 7.49 4.11
CA GLN A 168 -7.46 8.77 3.94
C GLN A 168 -5.96 8.75 4.24
N GLY A 169 -5.49 7.82 5.09
CA GLY A 169 -4.07 7.68 5.38
C GLY A 169 -3.30 6.76 4.43
N LEU A 170 -3.96 6.15 3.43
CA LEU A 170 -3.36 5.13 2.56
C LEU A 170 -2.92 5.72 1.22
N TYR A 171 -1.64 5.53 0.88
CA TYR A 171 -1.03 5.99 -0.37
C TYR A 171 -0.36 4.84 -1.10
N LEU A 172 -0.57 4.75 -2.42
CA LEU A 172 0.24 3.91 -3.31
C LEU A 172 1.45 4.76 -3.74
N THR A 173 2.63 4.44 -3.20
CA THR A 173 3.82 5.30 -3.37
C THR A 173 4.78 4.79 -4.43
N ASN A 174 4.73 3.49 -4.76
CA ASN A 174 5.57 2.93 -5.81
C ASN A 174 4.90 1.74 -6.51
N ILE A 175 5.13 1.63 -7.82
CA ILE A 175 4.76 0.47 -8.64
C ILE A 175 5.97 0.11 -9.49
N GLN A 176 6.38 -1.16 -9.43
CA GLN A 176 7.49 -1.66 -10.23
C GLN A 176 6.96 -2.50 -11.39
N TYR A 177 7.58 -2.33 -12.55
CA TYR A 177 7.32 -3.10 -13.76
C TYR A 177 8.61 -3.77 -14.25
N PRO A 178 8.51 -4.89 -14.99
CA PRO A 178 9.68 -5.45 -15.68
C PRO A 178 10.29 -4.43 -16.63
N LYS A 179 11.62 -4.46 -16.79
CA LYS A 179 12.31 -3.54 -17.71
C LYS A 179 11.79 -3.66 -19.16
N GLU A 180 11.40 -4.85 -19.55
CA GLU A 180 10.84 -5.17 -20.88
C GLU A 180 9.52 -4.44 -21.17
N THR A 181 8.83 -3.94 -20.15
CA THR A 181 7.61 -3.14 -20.30
C THR A 181 7.89 -1.84 -21.06
N TYR A 182 9.08 -1.27 -20.87
CA TYR A 182 9.52 0.01 -21.44
C TYR A 182 10.32 -0.13 -22.74
N ASN A 183 10.61 -1.36 -23.17
CA ASN A 183 11.35 -1.61 -24.42
C ASN A 183 10.40 -1.62 -25.61
N ILE A 184 10.31 -0.50 -26.35
CA ILE A 184 9.40 -0.35 -27.48
C ILE A 184 9.92 -1.03 -28.74
N ASN A 185 11.25 -1.18 -28.92
CA ASN A 185 11.88 -1.54 -30.19
C ASN A 185 12.91 -2.67 -30.09
N GLY A 186 12.90 -3.55 -29.11
CA GLY A 186 13.82 -4.70 -29.13
C GLY A 186 15.32 -4.39 -29.40
N LYS A 187 15.74 -3.14 -29.32
CA LYS A 187 17.13 -2.71 -29.39
C LYS A 187 17.66 -2.62 -27.96
N SER A 188 18.38 -3.68 -27.60
CA SER A 188 19.29 -3.71 -26.46
C SER A 188 20.41 -2.69 -26.63
#